data_aec1a8c12c2f188bd19e450b48372329
#
_entry.id   aec1a8c12c2f188bd19e450b48372329
#
_cell.length_a   1.000
_cell.length_b   1.000
_cell.length_c   1.000
_cell.angle_alpha   90.00
_cell.angle_beta   90.00
_cell.angle_gamma   90.00
#
_symmetry.space_group_name_H-M   'P 1'
#
loop_
_entity.id
_entity.type
_entity.pdbx_description
1 polymer ?
#
loop_
_entity_poly.entity_id
_entity_poly.type
_entity_poly.pdbx_seq_one_letter_code
_entity_poly.pdbx_strand_id
1 'polypeptide(L)'
;MSFFNFKNGQLCAEALPLSAIAEQVGTPCYVYSRAAFEYQWRALDTAFGDHPHTICYAVKANSNLAVLNLLARLGSGFDIVSEGELHRVLAAGGDPSKIVMSGVSKSHNEIELAIKHNIRSINVESVAELERVQQVAARIDKVAPIALRVNPDVDPETHPYISTGLEEAKFGIAMEAAFAAYGQADAMSHIEVHGIACHIGSQITKTSPFEDALDLVLKMVKRLADKNIIIQQLDLGGGLGIDYQGEQPPSATDYVQAMLEGLKKHAINLPISVEPGRYIAGNSGVLLTRVEYLKHNASKSFAVVDAGMNDLLRPSLYQAYHDIVNVQLKNDVKDASIEEQTYDIVGPVCELSLIHI
;
A
#
# COMPACT_ATOMS: atom_id res chain seq x y z
N MET A 1 -7.38 17.22 -4.79
CA MET A 1 -6.59 18.08 -5.72
C MET A 1 -6.00 17.16 -6.77
N SER A 2 -6.22 17.40 -8.08
CA SER A 2 -5.65 16.56 -9.13
C SER A 2 -4.29 17.15 -9.59
N PHE A 3 -3.29 16.30 -9.71
CA PHE A 3 -1.95 16.65 -10.18
C PHE A 3 -1.76 16.40 -11.69
N PHE A 4 -2.80 15.80 -12.28
CA PHE A 4 -2.94 15.59 -13.72
C PHE A 4 -4.14 16.39 -14.21
N ASN A 5 -3.91 17.50 -14.91
CA ASN A 5 -4.97 18.44 -15.29
C ASN A 5 -4.77 18.93 -16.71
N PHE A 6 -5.88 19.23 -17.39
CA PHE A 6 -5.85 19.90 -18.67
C PHE A 6 -5.45 21.38 -18.54
N LYS A 7 -4.43 21.78 -19.32
CA LYS A 7 -3.99 23.18 -19.49
C LYS A 7 -3.92 23.47 -20.98
N ASN A 8 -4.67 24.46 -21.42
CA ASN A 8 -4.75 24.83 -22.85
C ASN A 8 -5.05 23.63 -23.76
N GLY A 9 -5.95 22.75 -23.35
CA GLY A 9 -6.34 21.58 -24.12
C GLY A 9 -5.36 20.41 -24.10
N GLN A 10 -4.25 20.49 -23.34
CA GLN A 10 -3.28 19.41 -23.15
C GLN A 10 -3.32 18.89 -21.73
N LEU A 11 -3.31 17.56 -21.55
CA LEU A 11 -3.17 16.94 -20.24
C LEU A 11 -1.72 17.06 -19.77
N CYS A 12 -1.54 17.63 -18.59
CA CYS A 12 -0.23 17.87 -17.99
C CYS A 12 -0.06 17.06 -16.71
N ALA A 13 1.14 16.53 -16.48
CA ALA A 13 1.61 16.12 -15.18
C ALA A 13 2.25 17.33 -14.49
N GLU A 14 1.61 17.85 -13.45
CA GLU A 14 2.00 19.13 -12.81
C GLU A 14 2.06 20.30 -13.82
N ALA A 15 3.25 20.67 -14.28
CA ALA A 15 3.44 21.74 -15.27
C ALA A 15 3.84 21.23 -16.67
N LEU A 16 4.15 19.95 -16.82
CA LEU A 16 4.69 19.38 -18.06
C LEU A 16 3.58 18.69 -18.88
N PRO A 17 3.40 19.03 -20.15
CA PRO A 17 2.49 18.32 -21.04
C PRO A 17 2.91 16.85 -21.18
N LEU A 18 1.96 15.92 -21.06
CA LEU A 18 2.24 14.49 -21.24
C LEU A 18 2.70 14.15 -22.66
N SER A 19 2.23 14.90 -23.67
CA SER A 19 2.70 14.77 -25.06
C SER A 19 4.20 15.01 -25.18
N ALA A 20 4.73 16.04 -24.50
CA ALA A 20 6.18 16.35 -24.52
C ALA A 20 6.99 15.24 -23.82
N ILE A 21 6.43 14.62 -22.76
CA ILE A 21 7.06 13.47 -22.11
C ILE A 21 7.11 12.28 -23.07
N ALA A 22 5.98 11.97 -23.75
CA ALA A 22 5.93 10.90 -24.74
C ALA A 22 6.93 11.10 -25.89
N GLU A 23 7.09 12.32 -26.36
CA GLU A 23 8.07 12.65 -27.41
C GLU A 23 9.51 12.43 -26.96
N GLN A 24 9.82 12.72 -25.69
CA GLN A 24 11.16 12.61 -25.14
C GLN A 24 11.57 11.19 -24.75
N VAL A 25 10.67 10.42 -24.14
CA VAL A 25 11.00 9.11 -23.55
C VAL A 25 10.33 7.93 -24.26
N GLY A 26 9.36 8.20 -25.14
CA GLY A 26 8.55 7.17 -25.81
C GLY A 26 7.37 6.68 -24.97
N THR A 27 6.61 5.75 -25.55
CA THR A 27 5.50 5.02 -24.94
C THR A 27 5.70 3.52 -25.16
N PRO A 28 5.10 2.61 -24.32
CA PRO A 28 4.39 2.95 -23.11
C PRO A 28 5.34 3.39 -21.99
N CYS A 29 4.89 4.33 -21.15
CA CYS A 29 5.68 4.73 -19.99
C CYS A 29 4.78 5.17 -18.81
N TYR A 30 5.25 4.92 -17.59
CA TYR A 30 4.62 5.46 -16.39
C TYR A 30 5.16 6.86 -16.08
N VAL A 31 4.26 7.78 -15.83
CA VAL A 31 4.57 9.15 -15.41
C VAL A 31 4.04 9.38 -14.02
N TYR A 32 4.92 9.73 -13.09
CA TYR A 32 4.59 9.98 -11.70
C TYR A 32 4.71 11.46 -11.35
N SER A 33 3.74 11.98 -10.57
CA SER A 33 3.79 13.31 -10.00
C SER A 33 4.47 13.29 -8.64
N ARG A 34 5.58 14.01 -8.53
CA ARG A 34 6.26 14.22 -7.25
C ARG A 34 5.34 14.89 -6.23
N ALA A 35 4.66 15.94 -6.64
CA ALA A 35 3.77 16.72 -5.80
C ALA A 35 2.59 15.89 -5.28
N ALA A 36 2.13 14.89 -6.05
CA ALA A 36 1.08 13.97 -5.61
C ALA A 36 1.54 13.10 -4.45
N PHE A 37 2.71 12.46 -4.57
CA PHE A 37 3.29 11.66 -3.48
C PHE A 37 3.51 12.49 -2.22
N GLU A 38 4.09 13.70 -2.35
CA GLU A 38 4.32 14.60 -1.23
C GLU A 38 3.01 15.01 -0.55
N TYR A 39 1.99 15.31 -1.34
CA TYR A 39 0.68 15.72 -0.82
C TYR A 39 0.01 14.61 -0.02
N GLN A 40 -0.04 13.39 -0.57
CA GLN A 40 -0.70 12.27 0.08
C GLN A 40 0.03 11.85 1.38
N TRP A 41 1.36 11.84 1.35
CA TRP A 41 2.14 11.54 2.54
C TRP A 41 1.92 12.60 3.63
N ARG A 42 2.01 13.90 3.27
CA ARG A 42 1.79 15.02 4.21
C ARG A 42 0.37 15.08 4.74
N ALA A 43 -0.63 14.66 3.96
CA ALA A 43 -2.02 14.61 4.43
C ALA A 43 -2.18 13.66 5.61
N LEU A 44 -1.53 12.49 5.57
CA LEU A 44 -1.50 11.56 6.71
C LEU A 44 -0.70 12.12 7.89
N ASP A 45 0.51 12.62 7.65
CA ASP A 45 1.38 13.19 8.67
C ASP A 45 0.70 14.34 9.42
N THR A 46 0.09 15.25 8.69
CA THR A 46 -0.68 16.38 9.27
C THR A 46 -1.91 15.91 10.06
N ALA A 47 -2.58 14.84 9.61
CA ALA A 47 -3.76 14.32 10.28
C ALA A 47 -3.45 13.75 11.67
N PHE A 48 -2.28 13.16 11.89
CA PHE A 48 -1.83 12.68 13.20
C PHE A 48 -1.49 13.83 14.18
N GLY A 49 -1.15 15.02 13.67
CA GLY A 49 -0.76 16.16 14.50
C GLY A 49 0.40 15.82 15.43
N ASP A 50 0.24 16.09 16.73
CA ASP A 50 1.28 15.83 17.75
C ASP A 50 1.29 14.39 18.28
N HIS A 51 0.36 13.52 17.82
CA HIS A 51 0.35 12.13 18.26
C HIS A 51 1.57 11.37 17.68
N PRO A 52 2.35 10.66 18.51
CA PRO A 52 3.51 9.91 18.03
C PRO A 52 3.12 8.88 16.96
N HIS A 53 3.67 8.99 15.76
CA HIS A 53 3.32 8.11 14.65
C HIS A 53 4.49 7.86 13.70
N THR A 54 4.34 6.84 12.86
CA THR A 54 5.24 6.55 11.75
C THR A 54 4.40 6.13 10.54
N ILE A 55 4.64 6.78 9.40
CA ILE A 55 4.05 6.38 8.13
C ILE A 55 5.05 5.47 7.42
N CYS A 56 4.79 4.17 7.42
CA CYS A 56 5.60 3.14 6.76
C CYS A 56 5.06 2.90 5.36
N TYR A 57 5.61 3.59 4.35
CA TYR A 57 5.15 3.40 2.98
C TYR A 57 5.31 1.95 2.53
N ALA A 58 4.24 1.31 2.04
CA ALA A 58 4.27 -0.06 1.55
C ALA A 58 4.96 -0.13 0.18
N VAL A 59 6.22 -0.61 0.16
CA VAL A 59 7.12 -0.59 -1.01
C VAL A 59 6.55 -1.35 -2.20
N LYS A 60 5.77 -2.41 -1.95
CA LYS A 60 5.06 -3.19 -2.97
C LYS A 60 4.13 -2.36 -3.88
N ALA A 61 3.68 -1.19 -3.44
CA ALA A 61 2.82 -0.32 -4.24
C ALA A 61 3.59 0.37 -5.38
N ASN A 62 4.83 0.82 -5.12
CA ASN A 62 5.76 1.34 -6.12
C ASN A 62 7.17 1.36 -5.54
N SER A 63 8.02 0.46 -6.02
CA SER A 63 9.41 0.30 -5.56
C SER A 63 10.44 1.11 -6.36
N ASN A 64 10.01 2.10 -7.15
CA ASN A 64 10.93 2.97 -7.88
C ASN A 64 11.83 3.74 -6.91
N LEU A 65 13.15 3.71 -7.15
CA LEU A 65 14.13 4.34 -6.25
C LEU A 65 13.92 5.84 -6.07
N ALA A 66 13.45 6.55 -7.09
CA ALA A 66 13.16 7.99 -7.00
C ALA A 66 11.95 8.25 -6.09
N VAL A 67 10.93 7.40 -6.13
CA VAL A 67 9.76 7.46 -5.24
C VAL A 67 10.18 7.16 -3.79
N LEU A 68 10.96 6.09 -3.59
CA LEU A 68 11.47 5.74 -2.25
C LEU A 68 12.36 6.84 -1.67
N ASN A 69 13.27 7.42 -2.48
CA ASN A 69 14.12 8.54 -2.06
C ASN A 69 13.30 9.79 -1.71
N LEU A 70 12.27 10.10 -2.48
CA LEU A 70 11.35 11.19 -2.17
C LEU A 70 10.71 11.00 -0.80
N LEU A 71 10.13 9.82 -0.55
CA LEU A 71 9.46 9.49 0.71
C LEU A 71 10.45 9.43 1.89
N ALA A 72 11.66 8.90 1.68
CA ALA A 72 12.71 8.91 2.70
C ALA A 72 13.07 10.34 3.15
N ARG A 73 13.17 11.28 2.19
CA ARG A 73 13.40 12.70 2.49
C ARG A 73 12.27 13.38 3.24
N LEU A 74 11.05 12.89 3.11
CA LEU A 74 9.91 13.36 3.90
C LEU A 74 9.92 12.78 5.33
N GLY A 75 10.80 11.84 5.62
CA GLY A 75 10.89 11.17 6.91
C GLY A 75 10.07 9.89 7.04
N SER A 76 9.56 9.36 5.91
CA SER A 76 8.80 8.12 5.88
C SER A 76 9.59 6.93 6.43
N GLY A 77 8.90 6.05 7.14
CA GLY A 77 9.27 4.65 7.28
C GLY A 77 8.85 3.85 6.03
N PHE A 78 9.11 2.54 6.05
CA PHE A 78 8.78 1.65 4.94
C PHE A 78 8.31 0.30 5.45
N ASP A 79 7.22 -0.22 4.84
CA ASP A 79 6.79 -1.61 4.95
C ASP A 79 7.38 -2.39 3.77
N ILE A 80 8.20 -3.39 4.09
CA ILE A 80 8.87 -4.25 3.13
C ILE A 80 8.43 -5.71 3.28
N VAL A 81 8.48 -6.47 2.20
CA VAL A 81 8.11 -7.90 2.19
C VAL A 81 9.19 -8.81 1.59
N SER A 82 10.37 -8.27 1.29
CA SER A 82 11.48 -9.04 0.73
C SER A 82 12.84 -8.36 0.94
N GLU A 83 13.91 -9.16 0.83
CA GLU A 83 15.31 -8.68 0.78
C GLU A 83 15.51 -7.63 -0.33
N GLY A 84 14.93 -7.86 -1.51
CA GLY A 84 15.03 -6.92 -2.63
C GLY A 84 14.42 -5.55 -2.33
N GLU A 85 13.31 -5.50 -1.61
CA GLU A 85 12.71 -4.25 -1.15
C GLU A 85 13.57 -3.57 -0.08
N LEU A 86 14.14 -4.33 0.87
CA LEU A 86 15.07 -3.79 1.86
C LEU A 86 16.26 -3.09 1.17
N HIS A 87 16.90 -3.76 0.22
CA HIS A 87 18.02 -3.17 -0.52
C HIS A 87 17.62 -1.91 -1.29
N ARG A 88 16.43 -1.88 -1.88
CA ARG A 88 15.92 -0.67 -2.56
C ARG A 88 15.72 0.49 -1.60
N VAL A 89 15.11 0.23 -0.44
CA VAL A 89 14.89 1.26 0.59
C VAL A 89 16.21 1.82 1.09
N LEU A 90 17.18 0.96 1.41
CA LEU A 90 18.50 1.39 1.85
C LEU A 90 19.24 2.20 0.78
N ALA A 91 19.20 1.74 -0.48
CA ALA A 91 19.81 2.46 -1.62
C ALA A 91 19.13 3.82 -1.86
N ALA A 92 17.86 3.95 -1.55
CA ALA A 92 17.11 5.20 -1.63
C ALA A 92 17.34 6.15 -0.44
N GLY A 93 18.11 5.74 0.57
CA GLY A 93 18.41 6.53 1.77
C GLY A 93 17.34 6.44 2.85
N GLY A 94 16.52 5.37 2.85
CA GLY A 94 15.57 5.09 3.93
C GLY A 94 16.26 4.76 5.24
N ASP A 95 15.68 5.20 6.35
CA ASP A 95 16.18 4.96 7.71
C ASP A 95 15.77 3.54 8.17
N PRO A 96 16.74 2.63 8.43
CA PRO A 96 16.43 1.28 8.87
C PRO A 96 15.58 1.24 10.15
N SER A 97 15.80 2.17 11.08
CA SER A 97 15.05 2.23 12.34
C SER A 97 13.56 2.55 12.17
N LYS A 98 13.12 2.86 10.94
CA LYS A 98 11.74 3.11 10.55
C LYS A 98 11.20 2.06 9.58
N ILE A 99 11.93 0.97 9.35
CA ILE A 99 11.50 -0.12 8.46
C ILE A 99 10.78 -1.19 9.28
N VAL A 100 9.62 -1.63 8.80
CA VAL A 100 8.93 -2.84 9.27
C VAL A 100 8.97 -3.90 8.18
N MET A 101 9.14 -5.16 8.58
CA MET A 101 9.19 -6.28 7.63
C MET A 101 7.98 -7.17 7.80
N SER A 102 7.09 -7.12 6.84
CA SER A 102 5.85 -7.91 6.77
C SER A 102 5.99 -9.12 5.81
N GLY A 103 4.88 -9.86 5.61
CA GLY A 103 4.80 -10.98 4.68
C GLY A 103 4.94 -12.35 5.34
N VAL A 104 4.26 -13.35 4.74
CA VAL A 104 4.06 -14.71 5.31
C VAL A 104 5.20 -15.69 5.04
N SER A 105 6.21 -15.31 4.28
CA SER A 105 7.25 -16.23 3.80
C SER A 105 8.66 -15.66 3.94
N LYS A 106 8.99 -15.21 5.17
CA LYS A 106 10.34 -14.71 5.44
C LYS A 106 11.35 -15.87 5.54
N SER A 107 12.36 -15.84 4.69
CA SER A 107 13.48 -16.78 4.72
C SER A 107 14.44 -16.50 5.87
N HIS A 108 15.32 -17.46 6.19
CA HIS A 108 16.39 -17.25 7.18
C HIS A 108 17.29 -16.06 6.81
N ASN A 109 17.62 -15.91 5.53
CA ASN A 109 18.48 -14.81 5.07
C ASN A 109 17.80 -13.46 5.20
N GLU A 110 16.53 -13.35 4.86
CA GLU A 110 15.76 -12.11 5.00
C GLU A 110 15.63 -11.67 6.47
N ILE A 111 15.34 -12.62 7.37
CA ILE A 111 15.29 -12.36 8.82
C ILE A 111 16.68 -11.91 9.34
N GLU A 112 17.73 -12.62 8.97
CA GLU A 112 19.10 -12.28 9.37
C GLU A 112 19.50 -10.88 8.88
N LEU A 113 19.17 -10.57 7.62
CA LEU A 113 19.46 -9.26 7.03
C LEU A 113 18.70 -8.13 7.75
N ALA A 114 17.41 -8.36 8.03
CA ALA A 114 16.57 -7.44 8.78
C ALA A 114 17.16 -7.12 10.16
N ILE A 115 17.54 -8.16 10.92
CA ILE A 115 18.17 -8.00 12.25
C ILE A 115 19.53 -7.30 12.14
N LYS A 116 20.34 -7.64 11.15
CA LYS A 116 21.68 -7.02 10.95
C LYS A 116 21.57 -5.52 10.68
N HIS A 117 20.55 -5.10 9.93
CA HIS A 117 20.31 -3.69 9.64
C HIS A 117 19.58 -2.95 10.77
N ASN A 118 19.22 -3.64 11.86
CA ASN A 118 18.51 -3.08 13.00
C ASN A 118 17.21 -2.38 12.55
N ILE A 119 16.39 -3.08 11.76
CA ILE A 119 15.10 -2.55 11.38
C ILE A 119 14.19 -2.43 12.62
N ARG A 120 13.14 -1.62 12.50
CA ARG A 120 12.23 -1.30 13.60
C ARG A 120 11.51 -2.52 14.17
N SER A 121 11.00 -3.39 13.30
CA SER A 121 10.23 -4.57 13.69
C SER A 121 10.12 -5.59 12.57
N ILE A 122 10.06 -6.86 12.96
CA ILE A 122 9.63 -7.97 12.10
C ILE A 122 8.17 -8.29 12.48
N ASN A 123 7.23 -8.10 11.54
CA ASN A 123 5.83 -8.46 11.74
C ASN A 123 5.66 -9.96 11.50
N VAL A 124 5.59 -10.73 12.58
CA VAL A 124 5.56 -12.20 12.58
C VAL A 124 4.15 -12.70 12.32
N GLU A 125 4.00 -13.63 11.38
CA GLU A 125 2.72 -14.09 10.85
C GLU A 125 2.31 -15.50 11.34
N SER A 126 3.19 -16.21 12.06
CA SER A 126 2.91 -17.53 12.61
C SER A 126 3.85 -17.91 13.75
N VAL A 127 3.45 -18.90 14.58
CA VAL A 127 4.31 -19.44 15.65
C VAL A 127 5.58 -20.08 15.08
N ALA A 128 5.49 -20.79 13.95
CA ALA A 128 6.64 -21.38 13.30
C ALA A 128 7.64 -20.31 12.79
N GLU A 129 7.13 -19.15 12.35
CA GLU A 129 7.99 -18.03 12.01
C GLU A 129 8.64 -17.40 13.25
N LEU A 130 7.90 -17.25 14.35
CA LEU A 130 8.44 -16.78 15.63
C LEU A 130 9.63 -17.63 16.08
N GLU A 131 9.50 -18.95 16.04
CA GLU A 131 10.60 -19.88 16.33
C GLU A 131 11.80 -19.68 15.40
N ARG A 132 11.54 -19.47 14.11
CA ARG A 132 12.60 -19.18 13.12
C ARG A 132 13.31 -17.86 13.42
N VAL A 133 12.58 -16.81 13.77
CA VAL A 133 13.18 -15.52 14.14
C VAL A 133 14.08 -15.68 15.36
N GLN A 134 13.63 -16.40 16.40
CA GLN A 134 14.43 -16.73 17.58
C GLN A 134 15.72 -17.48 17.20
N GLN A 135 15.61 -18.52 16.36
CA GLN A 135 16.78 -19.31 15.92
C GLN A 135 17.80 -18.47 15.15
N VAL A 136 17.32 -17.61 14.24
CA VAL A 136 18.20 -16.73 13.46
C VAL A 136 18.87 -15.70 14.36
N ALA A 137 18.10 -15.06 15.24
CA ALA A 137 18.59 -14.06 16.18
C ALA A 137 19.66 -14.66 17.12
N ALA A 138 19.39 -15.85 17.68
CA ALA A 138 20.35 -16.58 18.52
C ALA A 138 21.64 -16.94 17.78
N ARG A 139 21.54 -17.38 16.51
CA ARG A 139 22.72 -17.74 15.68
C ARG A 139 23.67 -16.57 15.48
N ILE A 140 23.15 -15.35 15.39
CA ILE A 140 23.95 -14.13 15.16
C ILE A 140 24.19 -13.32 16.44
N ASP A 141 23.78 -13.88 17.59
CA ASP A 141 23.92 -13.26 18.92
C ASP A 141 23.32 -11.84 18.97
N LYS A 142 22.09 -11.70 18.51
CA LYS A 142 21.30 -10.45 18.53
C LYS A 142 19.91 -10.68 19.07
N VAL A 143 19.26 -9.60 19.47
CA VAL A 143 17.83 -9.61 19.82
C VAL A 143 17.03 -9.06 18.64
N ALA A 144 15.96 -9.75 18.26
CA ALA A 144 15.07 -9.34 17.19
C ALA A 144 13.85 -8.59 17.75
N PRO A 145 13.63 -7.33 17.36
CA PRO A 145 12.39 -6.63 17.68
C PRO A 145 11.25 -7.19 16.81
N ILE A 146 10.16 -7.62 17.44
CA ILE A 146 9.01 -8.19 16.73
C ILE A 146 7.70 -7.50 17.09
N ALA A 147 6.75 -7.56 16.15
CA ALA A 147 5.33 -7.45 16.41
C ALA A 147 4.65 -8.73 15.93
N LEU A 148 3.72 -9.31 16.68
CA LEU A 148 2.89 -10.38 16.13
C LEU A 148 1.78 -9.73 15.33
N ARG A 149 1.62 -10.16 14.07
CA ARG A 149 0.49 -9.76 13.25
C ARG A 149 -0.72 -10.60 13.63
N VAL A 150 -1.68 -9.94 14.25
CA VAL A 150 -2.93 -10.55 14.64
C VAL A 150 -3.98 -10.42 13.56
N ASN A 151 -4.82 -11.44 13.43
CA ASN A 151 -5.98 -11.40 12.54
C ASN A 151 -7.23 -11.17 13.40
N PRO A 152 -7.85 -9.98 13.34
CA PRO A 152 -9.01 -9.65 14.16
C PRO A 152 -10.33 -10.24 13.64
N ASP A 153 -10.32 -10.94 12.51
CA ASP A 153 -11.50 -11.51 11.83
C ASP A 153 -12.60 -10.47 11.56
N VAL A 154 -12.19 -9.32 11.03
CA VAL A 154 -13.09 -8.24 10.62
C VAL A 154 -13.25 -8.26 9.11
N ASP A 155 -14.49 -8.24 8.62
CA ASP A 155 -14.80 -8.14 7.20
C ASP A 155 -14.60 -6.68 6.73
N PRO A 156 -13.62 -6.40 5.86
CA PRO A 156 -13.39 -5.07 5.33
C PRO A 156 -14.39 -4.66 4.23
N GLU A 157 -15.35 -5.51 3.89
CA GLU A 157 -16.33 -5.30 2.81
C GLU A 157 -15.67 -4.97 1.45
N THR A 158 -14.55 -5.64 1.13
CA THR A 158 -13.76 -5.40 -0.09
C THR A 158 -13.75 -6.63 -1.00
N HIS A 159 -13.12 -6.53 -2.18
CA HIS A 159 -12.99 -7.67 -3.08
C HIS A 159 -12.28 -8.85 -2.40
N PRO A 160 -12.76 -10.12 -2.54
CA PRO A 160 -12.22 -11.29 -1.83
C PRO A 160 -10.71 -11.48 -1.95
N TYR A 161 -10.11 -11.14 -3.10
CA TYR A 161 -8.66 -11.28 -3.30
C TYR A 161 -7.80 -10.24 -2.56
N ILE A 162 -8.40 -9.18 -1.99
CA ILE A 162 -7.70 -8.13 -1.26
C ILE A 162 -8.16 -7.99 0.20
N SER A 163 -9.09 -8.85 0.66
CA SER A 163 -9.45 -9.02 2.06
C SER A 163 -8.40 -9.91 2.75
N THR A 164 -7.82 -9.44 3.84
CA THR A 164 -6.76 -10.15 4.57
C THR A 164 -7.05 -10.32 6.06
N GLY A 165 -8.17 -9.78 6.53
CA GLY A 165 -8.59 -9.78 7.92
C GLY A 165 -9.56 -10.91 8.32
N LEU A 166 -9.90 -11.81 7.40
CA LEU A 166 -10.78 -12.94 7.67
C LEU A 166 -10.00 -14.16 8.15
N GLU A 167 -10.64 -15.03 8.95
CA GLU A 167 -10.01 -16.23 9.52
C GLU A 167 -9.44 -17.17 8.44
N GLU A 168 -10.08 -17.26 7.26
CA GLU A 168 -9.63 -18.08 6.13
C GLU A 168 -8.41 -17.50 5.39
N ALA A 169 -8.00 -16.26 5.69
CA ALA A 169 -6.85 -15.63 5.04
C ALA A 169 -5.54 -16.26 5.54
N LYS A 170 -4.57 -16.38 4.63
CA LYS A 170 -3.22 -16.89 4.96
C LYS A 170 -2.41 -15.98 5.89
N PHE A 171 -2.94 -14.83 6.26
CA PHE A 171 -2.22 -13.77 6.96
C PHE A 171 -2.58 -13.69 8.43
N GLY A 172 -1.56 -13.43 9.26
CA GLY A 172 -1.71 -13.18 10.68
C GLY A 172 -2.06 -14.42 11.50
N ILE A 173 -2.05 -14.25 12.80
CA ILE A 173 -2.37 -15.26 13.81
C ILE A 173 -3.74 -14.91 14.41
N ALA A 174 -4.64 -15.89 14.50
CA ALA A 174 -5.95 -15.69 15.14
C ALA A 174 -5.78 -15.16 16.57
N MET A 175 -6.67 -14.28 17.03
CA MET A 175 -6.51 -13.49 18.26
C MET A 175 -6.15 -14.34 19.49
N GLU A 176 -6.84 -15.46 19.75
CA GLU A 176 -6.54 -16.30 20.91
C GLU A 176 -5.21 -17.06 20.79
N ALA A 177 -4.88 -17.51 19.58
CA ALA A 177 -3.56 -18.13 19.32
C ALA A 177 -2.43 -17.09 19.43
N ALA A 178 -2.67 -15.85 19.01
CA ALA A 178 -1.72 -14.76 19.16
C ALA A 178 -1.46 -14.42 20.63
N PHE A 179 -2.49 -14.43 21.48
CA PHE A 179 -2.33 -14.24 22.92
C PHE A 179 -1.39 -15.29 23.53
N ALA A 180 -1.53 -16.57 23.14
CA ALA A 180 -0.63 -17.62 23.58
C ALA A 180 0.80 -17.44 23.00
N ALA A 181 0.91 -17.04 21.73
CA ALA A 181 2.19 -16.79 21.06
C ALA A 181 2.97 -15.62 21.68
N TYR A 182 2.30 -14.58 22.17
CA TYR A 182 2.95 -13.51 22.94
C TYR A 182 3.61 -14.04 24.23
N GLY A 183 2.96 -14.96 24.96
CA GLY A 183 3.56 -15.60 26.11
C GLY A 183 4.79 -16.45 25.76
N GLN A 184 4.81 -17.08 24.59
CA GLN A 184 5.99 -17.79 24.08
C GLN A 184 7.10 -16.81 23.71
N ALA A 185 6.77 -15.73 22.99
CA ALA A 185 7.73 -14.72 22.58
C ALA A 185 8.42 -14.04 23.77
N ASP A 186 7.67 -13.70 24.81
CA ASP A 186 8.19 -13.09 26.04
C ASP A 186 9.19 -13.98 26.79
N ALA A 187 9.06 -15.30 26.67
CA ALA A 187 9.99 -16.27 27.24
C ALA A 187 11.24 -16.54 26.38
N MET A 188 11.31 -16.02 25.15
CA MET A 188 12.42 -16.24 24.22
C MET A 188 13.56 -15.23 24.45
N SER A 189 14.80 -15.74 24.64
CA SER A 189 15.96 -14.92 25.03
C SER A 189 16.50 -13.96 23.96
N HIS A 190 16.14 -14.19 22.68
CA HIS A 190 16.62 -13.36 21.56
C HIS A 190 15.45 -12.69 20.82
N ILE A 191 14.31 -12.58 21.48
CA ILE A 191 13.13 -11.85 20.98
C ILE A 191 12.83 -10.69 21.92
N GLU A 192 12.52 -9.54 21.33
CA GLU A 192 11.94 -8.39 22.01
C GLU A 192 10.53 -8.16 21.48
N VAL A 193 9.53 -8.30 22.34
CA VAL A 193 8.14 -7.97 21.99
C VAL A 193 8.02 -6.44 21.95
N HIS A 194 8.03 -5.88 20.74
CA HIS A 194 7.97 -4.44 20.54
C HIS A 194 6.55 -3.93 20.30
N GLY A 195 5.76 -4.67 19.54
CA GLY A 195 4.45 -4.19 19.12
C GLY A 195 3.42 -5.27 18.86
N ILE A 196 2.27 -4.80 18.42
CA ILE A 196 1.19 -5.60 17.84
C ILE A 196 0.87 -5.04 16.46
N ALA A 197 0.73 -5.91 15.46
CA ALA A 197 0.42 -5.52 14.09
C ALA A 197 -0.91 -6.11 13.64
N CYS A 198 -1.64 -5.38 12.79
CA CYS A 198 -2.79 -5.92 12.07
C CYS A 198 -2.90 -5.28 10.68
N HIS A 199 -3.51 -6.00 9.73
CA HIS A 199 -3.84 -5.46 8.42
C HIS A 199 -5.06 -6.20 7.89
N ILE A 200 -6.18 -5.52 7.73
CA ILE A 200 -7.47 -6.13 7.46
C ILE A 200 -7.83 -6.23 5.98
N GLY A 201 -7.17 -5.45 5.12
CA GLY A 201 -7.46 -5.48 3.68
C GLY A 201 -6.94 -4.28 2.92
N SER A 202 -7.37 -4.16 1.68
CA SER A 202 -7.00 -3.05 0.78
C SER A 202 -8.24 -2.49 0.11
N GLN A 203 -8.21 -1.22 -0.29
CA GLN A 203 -9.33 -0.49 -0.89
C GLN A 203 -10.55 -0.43 0.05
N ILE A 204 -10.31 -0.10 1.32
CA ILE A 204 -11.36 0.06 2.32
C ILE A 204 -11.91 1.48 2.21
N THR A 205 -13.21 1.60 2.01
CA THR A 205 -13.90 2.86 1.72
C THR A 205 -14.76 3.37 2.86
N LYS A 206 -14.64 2.75 4.05
CA LYS A 206 -15.33 3.15 5.29
C LYS A 206 -14.36 3.15 6.45
N THR A 207 -14.63 3.93 7.51
CA THR A 207 -13.82 3.92 8.74
C THR A 207 -14.16 2.76 9.67
N SER A 208 -15.43 2.30 9.66
CA SER A 208 -15.92 1.28 10.61
C SER A 208 -15.09 0.00 10.67
N PRO A 209 -14.61 -0.63 9.58
CA PRO A 209 -13.76 -1.82 9.70
C PRO A 209 -12.44 -1.55 10.43
N PHE A 210 -11.86 -0.34 10.26
CA PHE A 210 -10.66 0.04 10.99
C PHE A 210 -10.93 0.24 12.48
N GLU A 211 -12.08 0.84 12.84
CA GLU A 211 -12.52 1.04 14.22
C GLU A 211 -12.75 -0.29 14.93
N ASP A 212 -13.44 -1.23 14.27
CA ASP A 212 -13.73 -2.56 14.80
C ASP A 212 -12.44 -3.37 15.03
N ALA A 213 -11.53 -3.37 14.06
CA ALA A 213 -10.23 -4.03 14.18
C ALA A 213 -9.40 -3.42 15.32
N LEU A 214 -9.35 -2.10 15.41
CA LEU A 214 -8.64 -1.40 16.46
C LEU A 214 -9.21 -1.72 17.85
N ASP A 215 -10.53 -1.76 18.01
CA ASP A 215 -11.18 -2.11 19.29
C ASP A 215 -10.74 -3.49 19.77
N LEU A 216 -10.63 -4.48 18.88
CA LEU A 216 -10.15 -5.83 19.19
C LEU A 216 -8.66 -5.83 19.54
N VAL A 217 -7.84 -5.14 18.78
CA VAL A 217 -6.39 -4.97 19.05
C VAL A 217 -6.16 -4.32 20.41
N LEU A 218 -6.89 -3.27 20.75
CA LEU A 218 -6.73 -2.57 22.03
C LEU A 218 -7.21 -3.41 23.23
N LYS A 219 -8.22 -4.25 23.05
CA LYS A 219 -8.58 -5.26 24.05
C LYS A 219 -7.46 -6.28 24.27
N MET A 220 -6.80 -6.72 23.19
CA MET A 220 -5.65 -7.61 23.29
C MET A 220 -4.49 -6.94 24.04
N VAL A 221 -4.17 -5.68 23.73
CA VAL A 221 -3.14 -4.91 24.45
C VAL A 221 -3.38 -4.90 25.97
N LYS A 222 -4.61 -4.68 26.40
CA LYS A 222 -4.97 -4.73 27.84
C LYS A 222 -4.75 -6.11 28.43
N ARG A 223 -5.22 -7.17 27.75
CA ARG A 223 -5.03 -8.55 28.20
C ARG A 223 -3.55 -8.94 28.32
N LEU A 224 -2.70 -8.44 27.40
CA LEU A 224 -1.24 -8.65 27.46
C LEU A 224 -0.62 -7.91 28.63
N ALA A 225 -1.04 -6.69 28.90
CA ALA A 225 -0.58 -5.91 30.05
C ALA A 225 -0.92 -6.60 31.38
N ASP A 226 -2.08 -7.26 31.50
CA ASP A 226 -2.45 -8.08 32.67
C ASP A 226 -1.49 -9.29 32.88
N LYS A 227 -0.72 -9.66 31.86
CA LYS A 227 0.33 -10.68 31.90
C LYS A 227 1.76 -10.09 32.00
N ASN A 228 1.87 -8.78 32.23
CA ASN A 228 3.12 -8.04 32.21
C ASN A 228 3.85 -8.00 30.85
N ILE A 229 3.16 -8.32 29.74
CA ILE A 229 3.67 -8.19 28.39
C ILE A 229 3.28 -6.80 27.89
N ILE A 230 4.25 -5.90 27.82
CA ILE A 230 4.02 -4.48 27.53
C ILE A 230 4.25 -4.20 26.04
N ILE A 231 3.17 -3.87 25.35
CA ILE A 231 3.22 -3.40 23.96
C ILE A 231 3.67 -1.94 23.94
N GLN A 232 4.66 -1.64 23.08
CA GLN A 232 5.26 -0.31 22.98
C GLN A 232 4.70 0.48 21.80
N GLN A 233 4.15 -0.19 20.77
CA GLN A 233 3.56 0.44 19.58
C GLN A 233 2.46 -0.40 18.95
N LEU A 234 1.60 0.28 18.21
CA LEU A 234 0.57 -0.33 17.37
C LEU A 234 0.95 -0.17 15.91
N ASP A 235 0.94 -1.24 15.14
CA ASP A 235 1.01 -1.20 13.69
C ASP A 235 -0.38 -1.56 13.14
N LEU A 236 -1.09 -0.57 12.62
CA LEU A 236 -2.47 -0.71 12.17
C LEU A 236 -2.57 -1.02 10.67
N GLY A 237 -1.41 -1.30 10.05
CA GLY A 237 -1.33 -1.66 8.65
C GLY A 237 -1.75 -0.54 7.70
N GLY A 238 -2.10 -0.93 6.50
CA GLY A 238 -2.64 -0.02 5.48
C GLY A 238 -4.12 -0.28 5.23
N GLY A 239 -4.53 -0.10 3.98
CA GLY A 239 -5.87 -0.47 3.55
C GLY A 239 -6.73 0.71 3.12
N LEU A 240 -6.42 1.94 3.52
CA LEU A 240 -7.17 3.12 3.11
C LEU A 240 -7.28 3.18 1.58
N GLY A 241 -8.52 3.23 1.10
CA GLY A 241 -8.88 3.23 -0.31
C GLY A 241 -8.63 4.56 -1.00
N ILE A 242 -8.76 4.53 -2.33
CA ILE A 242 -8.81 5.72 -3.19
C ILE A 242 -10.07 5.68 -4.04
N ASP A 243 -10.44 6.81 -4.59
CA ASP A 243 -11.57 6.91 -5.51
C ASP A 243 -11.13 6.48 -6.92
N TYR A 244 -11.83 5.49 -7.49
CA TYR A 244 -11.69 5.05 -8.87
C TYR A 244 -12.91 5.42 -9.72
N GLN A 245 -14.13 5.31 -9.13
CA GLN A 245 -15.41 5.49 -9.84
C GLN A 245 -16.47 6.22 -9.00
N GLY A 246 -16.06 7.04 -8.03
CA GLY A 246 -16.98 7.77 -7.15
C GLY A 246 -17.25 7.08 -5.81
N GLU A 247 -16.34 6.20 -5.35
CA GLU A 247 -16.47 5.47 -4.07
C GLU A 247 -16.40 6.36 -2.84
N GLN A 248 -15.84 7.54 -2.95
CA GLN A 248 -15.71 8.53 -1.87
C GLN A 248 -15.10 7.95 -0.58
N PRO A 249 -13.88 7.38 -0.62
CA PRO A 249 -13.24 6.83 0.57
C PRO A 249 -12.99 7.91 1.63
N PRO A 250 -12.81 7.53 2.91
CA PRO A 250 -12.48 8.47 3.98
C PRO A 250 -11.25 9.30 3.64
N SER A 251 -11.26 10.56 4.05
CA SER A 251 -10.07 11.39 3.98
C SER A 251 -8.99 10.89 4.96
N ALA A 252 -7.72 11.33 4.78
CA ALA A 252 -6.66 11.05 5.76
C ALA A 252 -7.06 11.51 7.18
N THR A 253 -7.74 12.65 7.28
CA THR A 253 -8.20 13.20 8.55
C THR A 253 -9.23 12.29 9.20
N ASP A 254 -10.28 11.87 8.48
CA ASP A 254 -11.31 10.98 9.03
C ASP A 254 -10.73 9.64 9.47
N TYR A 255 -9.83 9.07 8.65
CA TYR A 255 -9.15 7.80 8.92
C TYR A 255 -8.31 7.87 10.20
N VAL A 256 -7.47 8.89 10.34
CA VAL A 256 -6.61 9.07 11.51
C VAL A 256 -7.43 9.42 12.74
N GLN A 257 -8.46 10.27 12.60
CA GLN A 257 -9.31 10.64 13.71
C GLN A 257 -10.05 9.43 14.30
N ALA A 258 -10.56 8.53 13.48
CA ALA A 258 -11.16 7.28 13.95
C ALA A 258 -10.18 6.45 14.81
N MET A 259 -8.90 6.38 14.42
CA MET A 259 -7.87 5.70 15.21
C MET A 259 -7.62 6.40 16.56
N LEU A 260 -7.46 7.73 16.56
CA LEU A 260 -7.19 8.48 17.77
C LEU A 260 -8.38 8.46 18.77
N GLU A 261 -9.60 8.47 18.26
CA GLU A 261 -10.81 8.29 19.08
C GLU A 261 -10.87 6.88 19.69
N GLY A 262 -10.49 5.86 18.94
CA GLY A 262 -10.35 4.49 19.44
C GLY A 262 -9.37 4.39 20.60
N LEU A 263 -8.17 4.97 20.46
CA LEU A 263 -7.18 5.04 21.55
C LEU A 263 -7.73 5.74 22.78
N LYS A 264 -8.38 6.89 22.59
CA LYS A 264 -9.00 7.66 23.68
C LYS A 264 -10.11 6.88 24.40
N LYS A 265 -10.97 6.19 23.65
CA LYS A 265 -12.03 5.32 24.19
C LYS A 265 -11.48 4.24 25.11
N HIS A 266 -10.32 3.68 24.76
CA HIS A 266 -9.66 2.64 25.57
C HIS A 266 -8.70 3.18 26.63
N ALA A 267 -8.51 4.49 26.75
CA ALA A 267 -7.52 5.14 27.62
C ALA A 267 -6.08 4.59 27.39
N ILE A 268 -5.73 4.35 26.13
CA ILE A 268 -4.41 3.91 25.67
C ILE A 268 -3.75 5.08 24.92
N ASN A 269 -2.46 5.29 25.16
CA ASN A 269 -1.68 6.30 24.46
C ASN A 269 -0.38 5.65 23.95
N LEU A 270 -0.47 4.90 22.86
CA LEU A 270 0.66 4.25 22.22
C LEU A 270 0.96 4.90 20.86
N PRO A 271 2.22 4.94 20.45
CA PRO A 271 2.58 5.34 19.09
C PRO A 271 1.90 4.45 18.05
N ILE A 272 1.45 5.06 16.95
CA ILE A 272 0.82 4.38 15.83
C ILE A 272 1.77 4.30 14.63
N SER A 273 1.90 3.13 14.04
CA SER A 273 2.42 2.95 12.67
C SER A 273 1.25 2.65 11.73
N VAL A 274 1.31 3.20 10.51
CA VAL A 274 0.40 2.88 9.40
C VAL A 274 1.20 2.54 8.16
N GLU A 275 0.68 1.62 7.32
CA GLU A 275 1.37 1.08 6.14
C GLU A 275 0.66 1.44 4.81
N PRO A 276 0.48 2.74 4.50
CA PRO A 276 -0.22 3.16 3.29
C PRO A 276 0.58 2.81 2.04
N GLY A 277 -0.02 2.03 1.14
CA GLY A 277 0.50 1.79 -0.20
C GLY A 277 -0.36 2.50 -1.24
N ARG A 278 -1.55 1.95 -1.47
CA ARG A 278 -2.50 2.46 -2.47
C ARG A 278 -2.85 3.95 -2.24
N TYR A 279 -3.11 4.35 -1.02
CA TYR A 279 -3.46 5.73 -0.70
C TYR A 279 -2.40 6.74 -1.18
N ILE A 280 -1.11 6.41 -1.03
CA ILE A 280 -0.01 7.28 -1.46
C ILE A 280 0.27 7.15 -2.96
N ALA A 281 0.27 5.93 -3.51
CA ALA A 281 0.75 5.68 -4.88
C ALA A 281 -0.36 5.70 -5.95
N GLY A 282 -1.60 5.37 -5.60
CA GLY A 282 -2.63 5.02 -6.57
C GLY A 282 -3.00 6.14 -7.53
N ASN A 283 -3.18 7.36 -7.02
CA ASN A 283 -3.52 8.54 -7.82
C ASN A 283 -2.31 9.44 -8.13
N SER A 284 -1.10 8.92 -7.89
CA SER A 284 0.15 9.67 -8.07
C SER A 284 0.83 9.41 -9.41
N GLY A 285 0.23 8.61 -10.30
CA GLY A 285 0.81 8.28 -11.58
C GLY A 285 -0.24 7.96 -12.65
N VAL A 286 0.20 8.00 -13.90
CA VAL A 286 -0.56 7.59 -15.08
C VAL A 286 0.30 6.69 -15.96
N LEU A 287 -0.33 5.76 -16.68
CA LEU A 287 0.31 5.04 -17.79
C LEU A 287 0.03 5.79 -19.08
N LEU A 288 1.08 6.26 -19.72
CA LEU A 288 1.01 6.94 -21.01
C LEU A 288 1.23 5.91 -22.12
N THR A 289 0.28 5.82 -23.03
CA THR A 289 0.29 4.88 -24.15
C THR A 289 -0.11 5.57 -25.45
N ARG A 290 0.24 4.98 -26.59
CA ARG A 290 -0.06 5.47 -27.92
C ARG A 290 -1.01 4.54 -28.64
N VAL A 291 -1.98 5.11 -29.33
CA VAL A 291 -2.82 4.35 -30.28
C VAL A 291 -2.00 4.13 -31.54
N GLU A 292 -1.68 2.88 -31.84
CA GLU A 292 -0.98 2.45 -33.03
C GLU A 292 -1.92 2.27 -34.22
N TYR A 293 -3.09 1.66 -33.97
CA TYR A 293 -4.07 1.37 -35.00
C TYR A 293 -5.50 1.51 -34.48
N LEU A 294 -6.38 1.98 -35.36
CA LEU A 294 -7.83 1.81 -35.21
C LEU A 294 -8.29 0.69 -36.12
N LYS A 295 -9.00 -0.29 -35.59
CA LYS A 295 -9.49 -1.45 -36.32
C LYS A 295 -11.00 -1.56 -36.15
N HIS A 296 -11.71 -1.60 -37.27
CA HIS A 296 -13.15 -1.73 -37.29
C HIS A 296 -13.55 -3.09 -37.87
N ASN A 297 -14.27 -3.87 -37.11
CA ASN A 297 -14.94 -5.09 -37.55
C ASN A 297 -16.43 -4.83 -37.63
N ALA A 298 -17.20 -5.77 -38.22
CA ALA A 298 -18.64 -5.61 -38.40
C ALA A 298 -19.40 -5.42 -37.07
N SER A 299 -18.91 -5.95 -35.96
CA SER A 299 -19.56 -5.91 -34.63
C SER A 299 -18.86 -5.10 -33.57
N LYS A 300 -17.56 -4.76 -33.77
CA LYS A 300 -16.74 -4.15 -32.75
C LYS A 300 -15.62 -3.29 -33.35
N SER A 301 -15.29 -2.22 -32.65
CA SER A 301 -14.13 -1.37 -32.98
C SER A 301 -13.07 -1.45 -31.91
N PHE A 302 -11.80 -1.47 -32.31
CA PHE A 302 -10.65 -1.59 -31.43
C PHE A 302 -9.71 -0.42 -31.62
N ALA A 303 -9.24 0.16 -30.51
CA ALA A 303 -8.06 1.00 -30.48
C ALA A 303 -6.89 0.17 -29.97
N VAL A 304 -5.98 -0.19 -30.85
CA VAL A 304 -4.80 -1.00 -30.53
C VAL A 304 -3.72 -0.04 -30.02
N VAL A 305 -3.31 -0.23 -28.78
CA VAL A 305 -2.30 0.58 -28.10
C VAL A 305 -1.00 -0.20 -27.91
N ASP A 306 0.09 0.49 -27.63
CA ASP A 306 1.41 -0.12 -27.38
C ASP A 306 1.62 -0.63 -25.95
N ALA A 307 0.68 -0.37 -25.02
CA ALA A 307 0.66 -0.96 -23.67
C ALA A 307 -0.20 -2.23 -23.62
N GLY A 308 0.12 -3.14 -22.71
CA GLY A 308 -0.63 -4.37 -22.50
C GLY A 308 -0.75 -4.77 -21.03
N MET A 309 -1.23 -5.99 -20.77
CA MET A 309 -1.38 -6.53 -19.41
C MET A 309 -0.06 -6.66 -18.65
N ASN A 310 1.07 -6.77 -19.35
CA ASN A 310 2.41 -6.77 -18.79
C ASN A 310 2.79 -5.39 -18.22
N ASP A 311 2.19 -4.31 -18.73
CA ASP A 311 2.39 -2.94 -18.25
C ASP A 311 1.34 -2.55 -17.21
N LEU A 312 0.07 -2.95 -17.40
CA LEU A 312 -1.05 -2.69 -16.50
C LEU A 312 -1.86 -3.96 -16.25
N LEU A 313 -1.49 -4.72 -15.19
CA LEU A 313 -2.07 -6.02 -14.89
C LEU A 313 -3.50 -5.97 -14.32
N ARG A 314 -3.84 -4.91 -13.57
CA ARG A 314 -5.06 -4.86 -12.77
C ARG A 314 -6.38 -5.02 -13.54
N PRO A 315 -6.58 -4.46 -14.74
CA PRO A 315 -7.79 -4.72 -15.52
C PRO A 315 -7.99 -6.21 -15.81
N SER A 316 -6.94 -6.92 -16.19
CA SER A 316 -7.00 -8.36 -16.51
C SER A 316 -7.20 -9.24 -15.28
N LEU A 317 -6.51 -8.94 -14.18
CA LEU A 317 -6.50 -9.78 -12.96
C LEU A 317 -7.70 -9.53 -12.05
N TYR A 318 -8.12 -8.26 -11.91
CA TYR A 318 -9.14 -7.86 -10.94
C TYR A 318 -10.38 -7.26 -11.60
N GLN A 319 -10.46 -7.21 -12.94
CA GLN A 319 -11.48 -6.44 -13.66
C GLN A 319 -11.55 -4.98 -13.16
N ALA A 320 -10.38 -4.45 -12.76
CA ALA A 320 -10.28 -3.16 -12.13
C ALA A 320 -10.43 -2.05 -13.16
N TYR A 321 -11.26 -1.09 -12.84
CA TYR A 321 -11.43 0.12 -13.63
C TYR A 321 -10.19 1.03 -13.53
N HIS A 322 -9.82 1.61 -14.66
CA HIS A 322 -8.91 2.73 -14.78
C HIS A 322 -9.49 3.71 -15.79
N ASP A 323 -9.56 4.97 -15.44
CA ASP A 323 -10.02 6.00 -16.37
C ASP A 323 -9.02 6.18 -17.52
N ILE A 324 -9.53 6.28 -18.76
CA ILE A 324 -8.72 6.50 -19.95
C ILE A 324 -9.13 7.83 -20.58
N VAL A 325 -8.17 8.72 -20.70
CA VAL A 325 -8.40 10.06 -21.23
C VAL A 325 -7.43 10.39 -22.34
N ASN A 326 -7.87 11.17 -23.32
CA ASN A 326 -7.00 11.70 -24.35
C ASN A 326 -5.99 12.69 -23.76
N VAL A 327 -4.74 12.57 -24.15
CA VAL A 327 -3.67 13.51 -23.74
C VAL A 327 -3.92 14.92 -24.29
N GLN A 328 -4.61 15.01 -25.43
CA GLN A 328 -4.93 16.28 -26.08
C GLN A 328 -6.43 16.33 -26.38
N LEU A 329 -7.11 17.34 -25.84
CA LEU A 329 -8.49 17.63 -26.22
C LEU A 329 -8.49 18.13 -27.65
N LYS A 330 -9.34 17.57 -28.49
CA LYS A 330 -9.63 18.19 -29.78
C LYS A 330 -10.18 19.59 -29.51
N ASN A 331 -9.59 20.61 -30.11
CA ASN A 331 -10.25 21.91 -30.13
C ASN A 331 -11.67 21.71 -30.65
N ASP A 332 -12.65 22.33 -29.97
CA ASP A 332 -14.08 22.28 -30.29
C ASP A 332 -14.33 22.57 -31.78
N VAL A 333 -13.99 21.64 -32.65
CA VAL A 333 -14.61 21.57 -33.96
C VAL A 333 -15.96 20.99 -33.67
N LYS A 334 -16.97 21.84 -33.47
CA LYS A 334 -18.38 21.48 -33.57
C LYS A 334 -18.68 21.06 -34.99
N ASP A 335 -18.02 20.00 -35.43
CA ASP A 335 -18.35 19.35 -36.68
C ASP A 335 -19.47 18.35 -36.31
N ALA A 336 -20.72 18.76 -36.57
CA ALA A 336 -21.91 17.96 -36.33
C ALA A 336 -21.93 16.64 -37.11
N SER A 337 -20.85 16.34 -37.84
CA SER A 337 -20.67 15.12 -38.64
C SER A 337 -19.81 14.03 -37.94
N ILE A 338 -19.21 14.32 -36.77
CA ILE A 338 -18.39 13.33 -36.07
C ILE A 338 -19.33 12.46 -35.23
N GLU A 339 -19.62 11.26 -35.71
CA GLU A 339 -20.29 10.23 -34.91
C GLU A 339 -19.34 9.76 -33.78
N GLU A 340 -19.82 9.77 -32.53
CA GLU A 340 -19.12 9.15 -31.41
C GLU A 340 -19.09 7.63 -31.63
N GLN A 341 -17.89 7.05 -31.58
CA GLN A 341 -17.71 5.61 -31.76
C GLN A 341 -17.07 5.01 -30.50
N THR A 342 -17.64 3.91 -30.02
CA THR A 342 -17.10 3.14 -28.89
C THR A 342 -15.97 2.22 -29.37
N TYR A 343 -14.88 2.19 -28.64
CA TYR A 343 -13.73 1.32 -28.90
C TYR A 343 -13.40 0.47 -27.69
N ASP A 344 -13.07 -0.80 -27.93
CA ASP A 344 -12.31 -1.59 -26.94
C ASP A 344 -10.82 -1.20 -27.07
N ILE A 345 -10.22 -0.79 -25.96
CA ILE A 345 -8.78 -0.50 -25.90
C ILE A 345 -8.03 -1.80 -25.67
N VAL A 346 -7.16 -2.17 -26.59
CA VAL A 346 -6.45 -3.47 -26.56
C VAL A 346 -4.96 -3.30 -26.78
N GLY A 347 -4.17 -4.13 -26.07
CA GLY A 347 -2.70 -4.13 -26.18
C GLY A 347 -2.17 -5.13 -27.21
N PRO A 348 -0.81 -5.20 -27.34
CA PRO A 348 -0.12 -6.05 -28.33
C PRO A 348 0.03 -7.51 -27.87
N VAL A 349 -0.30 -7.85 -26.65
CA VAL A 349 -0.13 -9.22 -26.12
C VAL A 349 -1.11 -10.18 -26.78
N CYS A 350 -0.64 -11.35 -27.22
CA CYS A 350 -1.46 -12.37 -27.89
C CYS A 350 -2.35 -13.14 -26.93
N GLU A 351 -3.13 -12.42 -26.13
CA GLU A 351 -4.17 -12.95 -25.26
C GLU A 351 -5.40 -12.05 -25.31
N LEU A 352 -6.59 -12.59 -24.95
CA LEU A 352 -7.84 -11.83 -24.89
C LEU A 352 -7.89 -10.87 -23.69
N SER A 353 -6.76 -10.32 -23.29
CA SER A 353 -6.69 -9.32 -22.22
C SER A 353 -7.06 -7.96 -22.77
N LEU A 354 -8.34 -7.65 -22.66
CA LEU A 354 -8.90 -6.36 -22.99
C LEU A 354 -8.69 -5.43 -21.78
N ILE A 355 -8.10 -4.27 -22.03
CA ILE A 355 -8.37 -3.12 -21.18
C ILE A 355 -9.78 -2.69 -21.59
N HIS A 356 -10.81 -3.25 -20.98
CA HIS A 356 -12.18 -2.84 -21.26
C HIS A 356 -12.44 -1.46 -20.67
N ILE A 357 -12.94 -0.61 -21.52
CA ILE A 357 -13.65 0.60 -21.16
C ILE A 357 -14.96 0.62 -21.93
#